data_9f513334db2c687fb1dd9ddc3826125d
#
_entry.id   9f513334db2c687fb1dd9ddc3826125d
#
_cell.length_a   1.000
_cell.length_b   1.000
_cell.length_c   1.000
_cell.angle_alpha   90.00
_cell.angle_beta   90.00
_cell.angle_gamma   90.00
#
_symmetry.space_group_name_H-M   'P 1'
#
loop_
_entity.id
_entity.type
_entity.pdbx_description
1 polymer ?
#
loop_
_entity_poly.entity_id
_entity_poly.type
_entity_poly.pdbx_seq_one_letter_code
_entity_poly.pdbx_strand_id
1 'polypeptide(L)'
;MPPPMTTVWARVRPPSSFAGNRRLAESSRGGRRPAYHRCAVRRTYRGSAIEVSFDLATCVHIGECLRRAPEVFELGRRPWVVPDAASADEVAAVVQRCPSGALLYRRLDGAADEVGPELPTVVPMRNGPLLVRGRVEVRHDDGTIEILPRAALCRCGASANKPFCDNSHLRNGFRASGEVFHIELSPVRRAPDEPLANSEDPRGV
;
A
#
# COMPACT_ATOMS: atom_id res chain seq x y z
N MET A 1 3.81 -46.48 -18.90
CA MET A 1 4.09 -45.99 -17.54
C MET A 1 5.37 -45.21 -17.59
N PRO A 2 5.37 -43.89 -17.38
CA PRO A 2 6.61 -43.13 -17.27
C PRO A 2 7.18 -43.29 -15.85
N PRO A 3 8.52 -43.20 -15.65
CA PRO A 3 9.16 -43.34 -14.36
C PRO A 3 8.95 -42.08 -13.49
N PRO A 4 9.04 -42.20 -12.14
CA PRO A 4 8.85 -41.10 -11.22
C PRO A 4 9.98 -40.07 -11.31
N MET A 5 9.61 -38.78 -11.41
CA MET A 5 10.53 -37.66 -11.33
C MET A 5 11.06 -37.52 -9.90
N THR A 6 12.31 -37.85 -9.69
CA THR A 6 13.01 -37.63 -8.43
C THR A 6 13.46 -36.16 -8.36
N THR A 7 12.78 -35.36 -7.56
CA THR A 7 13.15 -33.96 -7.30
C THR A 7 14.38 -33.90 -6.41
N VAL A 8 15.54 -33.62 -7.00
CA VAL A 8 16.78 -33.39 -6.25
C VAL A 8 16.82 -31.94 -5.81
N TRP A 9 16.46 -31.69 -4.55
CA TRP A 9 16.74 -30.41 -3.88
C TRP A 9 18.22 -30.41 -3.45
N ALA A 10 19.05 -29.70 -4.20
CA ALA A 10 20.42 -29.44 -3.79
C ALA A 10 20.41 -28.55 -2.54
N ARG A 11 20.92 -29.08 -1.42
CA ARG A 11 21.17 -28.30 -0.19
C ARG A 11 22.29 -27.31 -0.45
N VAL A 12 21.96 -26.03 -0.63
CA VAL A 12 22.95 -24.96 -0.62
C VAL A 12 23.39 -24.76 0.84
N ARG A 13 24.64 -25.15 1.15
CA ARG A 13 25.27 -24.83 2.44
C ARG A 13 25.66 -23.34 2.45
N PRO A 14 25.40 -22.60 3.53
CA PRO A 14 25.94 -21.25 3.66
C PRO A 14 27.45 -21.32 3.87
N PRO A 15 28.23 -20.34 3.35
CA PRO A 15 29.67 -20.31 3.59
C PRO A 15 29.94 -19.97 5.07
N SER A 16 30.76 -20.83 5.71
CA SER A 16 31.34 -20.58 7.01
C SER A 16 32.46 -19.56 6.92
N SER A 17 32.57 -18.72 7.92
CA SER A 17 33.67 -17.82 8.26
C SER A 17 33.59 -16.37 7.73
N PHE A 18 33.11 -15.49 8.60
CA PHE A 18 33.72 -14.18 8.79
C PHE A 18 34.02 -14.02 10.28
N ALA A 19 35.21 -14.48 10.67
CA ALA A 19 35.83 -14.10 11.91
C ALA A 19 36.76 -12.90 11.64
N GLY A 20 36.58 -11.84 12.38
CA GLY A 20 37.62 -10.85 12.70
C GLY A 20 37.64 -9.60 11.82
N ASN A 21 37.15 -8.48 12.33
CA ASN A 21 38.09 -7.39 12.55
C ASN A 21 37.61 -6.36 13.59
N ARG A 22 38.59 -5.94 14.35
CA ARG A 22 38.65 -5.03 15.49
C ARG A 22 38.17 -3.63 15.18
N ARG A 23 37.57 -3.01 16.24
CA ARG A 23 37.66 -1.62 16.68
C ARG A 23 38.13 -0.60 15.62
N LEU A 24 37.27 0.35 15.32
CA LEU A 24 37.67 1.73 15.07
C LEU A 24 36.63 2.68 15.67
N ALA A 25 37.13 3.43 16.64
CA ALA A 25 36.84 4.81 17.02
C ALA A 25 35.45 5.39 16.85
N GLU A 26 34.90 5.80 17.96
CA GLU A 26 33.88 6.82 18.13
C GLU A 26 34.19 8.05 17.27
N SER A 27 33.29 8.36 16.36
CA SER A 27 33.15 9.68 15.77
C SER A 27 31.71 10.13 15.99
N SER A 28 31.53 10.91 17.02
CA SER A 28 30.35 11.69 17.33
C SER A 28 30.07 12.71 16.23
N ARG A 29 29.29 12.34 15.23
CA ARG A 29 28.58 13.32 14.39
C ARG A 29 27.11 12.94 14.42
N GLY A 30 26.29 13.84 14.99
CA GLY A 30 24.84 13.74 15.08
C GLY A 30 24.20 13.65 13.69
N GLY A 31 24.27 12.49 13.09
CA GLY A 31 23.47 12.11 11.96
C GLY A 31 22.05 11.89 12.45
N ARG A 32 21.12 12.76 12.06
CA ARG A 32 19.69 12.47 12.19
C ARG A 32 19.48 11.09 11.54
N ARG A 33 19.17 10.09 12.35
CA ARG A 33 18.71 8.79 11.85
C ARG A 33 17.56 9.06 10.91
N PRO A 34 17.56 8.56 9.67
CA PRO A 34 16.38 8.63 8.84
C PRO A 34 15.26 7.97 9.64
N ALA A 35 14.14 8.70 9.79
CA ALA A 35 12.95 8.19 10.47
C ALA A 35 12.30 7.12 9.58
N TYR A 36 12.94 5.97 9.46
CA TYR A 36 12.32 4.75 9.00
C TYR A 36 11.45 4.26 10.16
N HIS A 37 10.19 4.00 9.84
CA HIS A 37 9.17 3.44 10.72
C HIS A 37 8.47 4.43 11.66
N ARG A 38 7.59 5.21 11.08
CA ARG A 38 6.31 5.40 11.74
C ARG A 38 5.47 4.18 11.35
N CYS A 39 5.15 3.35 12.31
CA CYS A 39 3.98 2.49 12.22
C CYS A 39 2.83 3.40 11.76
N ALA A 40 2.49 3.33 10.48
CA ALA A 40 1.52 4.24 9.91
C ALA A 40 0.21 3.92 10.62
N VAL A 41 -0.31 4.87 11.39
CA VAL A 41 -1.55 4.68 12.12
C VAL A 41 -2.66 4.55 11.10
N ARG A 42 -3.09 3.32 10.81
CA ARG A 42 -4.26 3.06 9.99
C ARG A 42 -5.46 3.74 10.64
N ARG A 43 -6.12 4.62 9.92
CA ARG A 43 -7.40 5.20 10.36
C ARG A 43 -8.50 4.22 10.03
N THR A 44 -9.38 4.00 10.99
CA THR A 44 -10.51 3.08 10.86
C THR A 44 -11.81 3.85 10.76
N TYR A 45 -12.66 3.44 9.83
CA TYR A 45 -13.99 3.99 9.57
C TYR A 45 -14.98 2.84 9.71
N ARG A 46 -15.79 2.89 10.76
CA ARG A 46 -16.70 1.80 11.10
C ARG A 46 -18.09 2.11 10.57
N GLY A 47 -18.62 1.20 9.76
CA GLY A 47 -20.01 1.12 9.38
C GLY A 47 -20.78 0.06 10.18
N SER A 48 -22.01 -0.17 9.84
CA SER A 48 -22.90 -1.17 10.45
C SER A 48 -22.48 -2.62 10.11
N ALA A 49 -22.16 -2.89 8.84
CA ALA A 49 -21.86 -4.21 8.32
C ALA A 49 -20.39 -4.40 7.87
N ILE A 50 -19.64 -3.32 7.73
CA ILE A 50 -18.24 -3.33 7.27
C ILE A 50 -17.45 -2.22 7.94
N GLU A 51 -16.20 -2.52 8.26
CA GLU A 51 -15.21 -1.57 8.75
C GLU A 51 -14.11 -1.41 7.70
N VAL A 52 -13.80 -0.18 7.32
CA VAL A 52 -12.75 0.14 6.35
C VAL A 52 -11.58 0.78 7.07
N SER A 53 -10.38 0.30 6.84
CA SER A 53 -9.14 0.91 7.34
C SER A 53 -8.33 1.52 6.21
N PHE A 54 -7.69 2.66 6.48
CA PHE A 54 -6.89 3.41 5.52
C PHE A 54 -5.54 3.81 6.10
N ASP A 55 -4.50 3.54 5.33
CA ASP A 55 -3.14 4.00 5.59
C ASP A 55 -2.64 4.91 4.47
N LEU A 56 -2.46 6.18 4.78
CA LEU A 56 -1.99 7.17 3.81
C LEU A 56 -0.55 6.89 3.36
N ALA A 57 0.30 6.34 4.23
CA ALA A 57 1.72 6.12 3.92
C ALA A 57 1.94 5.07 2.82
N THR A 58 1.01 4.12 2.68
CA THR A 58 1.05 3.09 1.65
C THR A 58 0.17 3.41 0.43
N CYS A 59 -0.55 4.55 0.45
CA CYS A 59 -1.41 4.95 -0.66
C CYS A 59 -0.59 5.40 -1.88
N VAL A 60 -0.79 4.74 -3.00
CA VAL A 60 -0.17 5.10 -4.30
C VAL A 60 -1.05 6.01 -5.16
N HIS A 61 -2.10 6.57 -4.58
CA HIS A 61 -2.97 7.60 -5.17
C HIS A 61 -3.56 7.28 -6.55
N ILE A 62 -3.81 6.01 -6.83
CA ILE A 62 -4.43 5.57 -8.09
C ILE A 62 -5.89 6.04 -8.24
N GLY A 63 -6.58 6.29 -7.11
CA GLY A 63 -7.92 6.87 -7.09
C GLY A 63 -9.06 5.92 -7.45
N GLU A 64 -8.84 4.59 -7.48
CA GLU A 64 -9.90 3.61 -7.76
C GLU A 64 -11.09 3.74 -6.79
N CYS A 65 -10.81 3.97 -5.50
CA CYS A 65 -11.85 4.16 -4.49
C CYS A 65 -12.75 5.37 -4.79
N LEU A 66 -12.15 6.51 -5.15
CA LEU A 66 -12.88 7.74 -5.44
C LEU A 66 -13.74 7.66 -6.71
N ARG A 67 -13.28 6.91 -7.72
CA ARG A 67 -14.01 6.77 -8.99
C ARG A 67 -15.15 5.78 -8.92
N ARG A 68 -14.99 4.70 -8.13
CA ARG A 68 -15.93 3.58 -8.14
C ARG A 68 -17.01 3.65 -7.08
N ALA A 69 -16.75 4.35 -5.98
CA ALA A 69 -17.72 4.56 -4.92
C ALA A 69 -17.55 5.98 -4.34
N PRO A 70 -17.87 7.04 -5.13
CA PRO A 70 -17.74 8.42 -4.68
C PRO A 70 -18.65 8.74 -3.48
N GLU A 71 -19.76 8.02 -3.32
CA GLU A 71 -20.66 8.12 -2.18
C GLU A 71 -20.01 7.63 -0.87
N VAL A 72 -19.14 6.63 -0.97
CA VAL A 72 -18.38 6.07 0.16
C VAL A 72 -17.11 6.85 0.43
N PHE A 73 -16.35 7.17 -0.65
CA PHE A 73 -15.02 7.79 -0.59
C PHE A 73 -15.05 9.19 -1.22
N GLU A 74 -15.00 10.23 -0.40
CA GLU A 74 -15.07 11.61 -0.88
C GLU A 74 -14.01 12.47 -0.22
N LEU A 75 -13.09 13.02 -1.06
CA LEU A 75 -12.09 13.96 -0.59
C LEU A 75 -12.77 15.30 -0.19
N GLY A 76 -12.36 15.83 0.96
CA GLY A 76 -12.97 17.07 1.48
C GLY A 76 -14.07 16.81 2.52
N ARG A 77 -14.80 15.71 2.44
CA ARG A 77 -15.76 15.31 3.47
C ARG A 77 -15.04 14.89 4.77
N ARG A 78 -15.70 15.07 5.89
CA ARG A 78 -15.22 14.62 7.22
C ARG A 78 -16.30 13.78 7.91
N PRO A 79 -16.11 12.48 8.09
CA PRO A 79 -15.01 11.62 7.61
C PRO A 79 -15.06 11.42 6.08
N TRP A 80 -13.89 11.25 5.43
CA TRP A 80 -13.81 11.07 3.97
C TRP A 80 -14.23 9.67 3.50
N VAL A 81 -14.35 8.71 4.42
CA VAL A 81 -14.89 7.37 4.18
C VAL A 81 -16.16 7.20 5.02
N VAL A 82 -17.26 6.87 4.38
CA VAL A 82 -18.55 6.55 5.01
C VAL A 82 -18.97 5.16 4.51
N PRO A 83 -18.64 4.08 5.24
CA PRO A 83 -18.89 2.71 4.77
C PRO A 83 -20.37 2.40 4.54
N ASP A 84 -21.28 3.00 5.32
CA ASP A 84 -22.73 2.77 5.20
C ASP A 84 -23.39 3.52 4.03
N ALA A 85 -22.63 4.25 3.21
CA ALA A 85 -23.17 4.92 2.02
C ALA A 85 -23.39 3.96 0.84
N ALA A 86 -22.91 2.70 0.93
CA ALA A 86 -23.18 1.64 -0.02
C ALA A 86 -23.30 0.30 0.73
N SER A 87 -23.71 -0.76 0.04
CA SER A 87 -23.74 -2.10 0.63
C SER A 87 -22.32 -2.57 1.00
N ALA A 88 -22.21 -3.41 2.03
CA ALA A 88 -20.93 -3.94 2.48
C ALA A 88 -20.19 -4.72 1.37
N ASP A 89 -20.92 -5.37 0.45
CA ASP A 89 -20.34 -6.10 -0.67
C ASP A 89 -19.76 -5.14 -1.73
N GLU A 90 -20.45 -4.05 -2.03
CA GLU A 90 -19.93 -3.01 -2.95
C GLU A 90 -18.68 -2.34 -2.37
N VAL A 91 -18.72 -1.98 -1.09
CA VAL A 91 -17.54 -1.40 -0.39
C VAL A 91 -16.37 -2.37 -0.43
N ALA A 92 -16.59 -3.65 -0.10
CA ALA A 92 -15.56 -4.69 -0.14
C ALA A 92 -14.96 -4.83 -1.54
N ALA A 93 -15.81 -4.89 -2.57
CA ALA A 93 -15.38 -4.99 -3.97
C ALA A 93 -14.50 -3.80 -4.40
N VAL A 94 -14.84 -2.58 -3.98
CA VAL A 94 -14.05 -1.39 -4.27
C VAL A 94 -12.73 -1.37 -3.48
N VAL A 95 -12.75 -1.71 -2.20
CA VAL A 95 -11.55 -1.80 -1.37
C VAL A 95 -10.55 -2.81 -1.94
N GLN A 96 -11.01 -3.96 -2.42
CA GLN A 96 -10.15 -4.97 -3.05
C GLN A 96 -9.44 -4.50 -4.33
N ARG A 97 -9.92 -3.42 -4.97
CA ARG A 97 -9.26 -2.80 -6.12
C ARG A 97 -8.11 -1.86 -5.75
N CYS A 98 -7.94 -1.53 -4.46
CA CYS A 98 -6.80 -0.75 -4.01
C CYS A 98 -5.51 -1.58 -4.18
N PRO A 99 -4.62 -1.27 -5.14
CA PRO A 99 -3.52 -2.17 -5.47
C PRO A 99 -2.40 -2.18 -4.42
N SER A 100 -2.35 -1.17 -3.57
CA SER A 100 -1.29 -1.02 -2.58
C SER A 100 -1.63 -1.59 -1.21
N GLY A 101 -2.90 -2.02 -0.97
CA GLY A 101 -3.35 -2.39 0.36
C GLY A 101 -3.49 -1.22 1.34
N ALA A 102 -3.44 0.03 0.84
CA ALA A 102 -3.72 1.21 1.65
C ALA A 102 -5.12 1.17 2.26
N LEU A 103 -6.10 0.68 1.50
CA LEU A 103 -7.43 0.35 1.99
C LEU A 103 -7.53 -1.14 2.26
N LEU A 104 -8.03 -1.51 3.43
CA LEU A 104 -8.42 -2.88 3.81
C LEU A 104 -9.80 -2.82 4.45
N TYR A 105 -10.48 -3.95 4.53
CA TYR A 105 -11.76 -4.03 5.22
C TYR A 105 -11.83 -5.22 6.17
N ARG A 106 -12.77 -5.15 7.09
CA ARG A 106 -13.22 -6.23 7.97
C ARG A 106 -14.74 -6.27 7.94
N ARG A 107 -15.30 -7.46 7.77
CA ARG A 107 -16.76 -7.68 7.79
C ARG A 107 -17.25 -7.71 9.23
N LEU A 108 -18.40 -7.10 9.47
CA LEU A 108 -19.06 -7.07 10.78
C LEU A 108 -20.38 -7.85 10.76
N ASP A 109 -20.83 -8.25 9.58
CA ASP A 109 -22.08 -8.97 9.32
C ASP A 109 -21.91 -10.49 9.25
N GLY A 110 -20.72 -11.00 9.54
CA GLY A 110 -20.39 -12.42 9.51
C GLY A 110 -19.97 -12.97 8.15
N ALA A 111 -19.95 -12.14 7.10
CA ALA A 111 -19.30 -12.51 5.84
C ALA A 111 -17.78 -12.55 5.97
N ALA A 112 -17.10 -13.19 5.03
CA ALA A 112 -15.66 -13.36 5.07
C ALA A 112 -14.92 -12.02 4.92
N ASP A 113 -13.87 -11.86 5.72
CA ASP A 113 -12.88 -10.80 5.54
C ASP A 113 -12.07 -10.99 4.25
N GLU A 114 -11.32 -9.97 3.86
CA GLU A 114 -10.46 -10.06 2.69
C GLU A 114 -9.36 -11.09 2.90
N VAL A 115 -9.38 -12.12 2.05
CA VAL A 115 -8.30 -13.10 1.94
C VAL A 115 -7.68 -12.96 0.56
N GLY A 116 -6.38 -12.73 0.49
CA GLY A 116 -5.66 -12.73 -0.78
C GLY A 116 -5.67 -14.13 -1.42
N PRO A 117 -5.42 -14.25 -2.74
CA PRO A 117 -5.28 -15.53 -3.39
C PRO A 117 -4.19 -16.37 -2.70
N GLU A 118 -4.38 -17.69 -2.65
CA GLU A 118 -3.45 -18.63 -2.01
C GLU A 118 -2.05 -18.57 -2.64
N LEU A 119 -2.01 -18.51 -3.98
CA LEU A 119 -0.76 -18.33 -4.71
C LEU A 119 -0.47 -16.83 -4.89
N PRO A 120 0.58 -16.30 -4.25
CA PRO A 120 0.95 -14.91 -4.43
C PRO A 120 1.39 -14.62 -5.87
N THR A 121 0.94 -13.50 -6.40
CA THR A 121 1.37 -12.98 -7.71
C THR A 121 2.15 -11.69 -7.54
N VAL A 122 3.18 -11.49 -8.38
CA VAL A 122 3.97 -10.25 -8.41
C VAL A 122 3.94 -9.72 -9.83
N VAL A 123 3.39 -8.52 -9.99
CA VAL A 123 3.26 -7.85 -11.29
C VAL A 123 4.09 -6.58 -11.30
N PRO A 124 5.16 -6.49 -12.12
CA PRO A 124 5.89 -5.25 -12.28
C PRO A 124 5.07 -4.25 -13.10
N MET A 125 4.78 -3.08 -12.54
CA MET A 125 4.16 -1.99 -13.30
C MET A 125 5.18 -1.29 -14.18
N ARG A 126 4.78 -0.92 -15.40
CA ARG A 126 5.63 -0.09 -16.26
C ARG A 126 5.94 1.24 -15.58
N ASN A 127 7.23 1.56 -15.41
CA ASN A 127 7.75 2.75 -14.73
C ASN A 127 7.26 2.91 -13.28
N GLY A 128 6.84 1.83 -12.64
CA GLY A 128 6.19 1.85 -11.34
C GLY A 128 6.68 0.75 -10.39
N PRO A 129 5.93 0.52 -9.30
CA PRO A 129 6.24 -0.46 -8.28
C PRO A 129 6.08 -1.91 -8.77
N LEU A 130 6.38 -2.83 -7.88
CA LEU A 130 5.91 -4.21 -7.95
C LEU A 130 4.58 -4.31 -7.21
N LEU A 131 3.52 -4.71 -7.90
CA LEU A 131 2.24 -5.04 -7.27
C LEU A 131 2.27 -6.50 -6.85
N VAL A 132 1.98 -6.73 -5.58
CA VAL A 132 1.89 -8.08 -5.01
C VAL A 132 0.46 -8.32 -4.57
N ARG A 133 -0.13 -9.44 -4.97
CA ARG A 133 -1.43 -9.95 -4.52
C ARG A 133 -1.25 -11.34 -3.94
N GLY A 134 -1.88 -11.60 -2.80
CA GLY A 134 -1.77 -12.83 -2.07
C GLY A 134 -1.48 -12.53 -0.60
N ARG A 135 -1.33 -13.55 0.20
CA ARG A 135 -0.95 -13.38 1.60
C ARG A 135 0.52 -12.99 1.68
N VAL A 136 0.78 -11.68 1.81
CA VAL A 136 2.14 -11.11 1.90
C VAL A 136 2.48 -10.88 3.36
N GLU A 137 3.51 -11.53 3.84
CA GLU A 137 4.10 -11.26 5.15
C GLU A 137 5.24 -10.25 4.98
N VAL A 138 5.07 -9.07 5.57
CA VAL A 138 6.10 -8.02 5.61
C VAL A 138 6.71 -8.01 7.00
N ARG A 139 8.01 -8.27 7.07
CA ARG A 139 8.78 -8.19 8.30
C ARG A 139 9.55 -6.88 8.33
N HIS A 140 9.30 -6.08 9.35
CA HIS A 140 9.98 -4.81 9.58
C HIS A 140 11.26 -5.04 10.41
N ASP A 141 12.19 -4.09 10.33
CA ASP A 141 13.49 -4.16 11.04
C ASP A 141 13.34 -3.96 12.56
N ASP A 142 12.21 -3.42 13.03
CA ASP A 142 11.84 -3.36 14.44
C ASP A 142 11.27 -4.69 14.97
N GLY A 143 11.18 -5.73 14.12
CA GLY A 143 10.66 -7.04 14.44
C GLY A 143 9.13 -7.17 14.31
N THR A 144 8.42 -6.11 13.94
CA THR A 144 6.98 -6.20 13.69
C THR A 144 6.69 -6.96 12.40
N ILE A 145 5.57 -7.69 12.38
CA ILE A 145 5.10 -8.46 11.23
C ILE A 145 3.73 -7.93 10.82
N GLU A 146 3.59 -7.59 9.55
CA GLU A 146 2.32 -7.20 8.95
C GLU A 146 1.92 -8.22 7.88
N ILE A 147 0.68 -8.72 7.92
CA ILE A 147 0.14 -9.61 6.89
C ILE A 147 -0.86 -8.84 6.06
N LEU A 148 -0.59 -8.74 4.76
CA LEU A 148 -1.39 -7.97 3.83
C LEU A 148 -1.91 -8.87 2.70
N PRO A 149 -3.17 -8.67 2.24
CA PRO A 149 -3.71 -9.36 1.07
C PRO A 149 -3.11 -8.85 -0.24
N ARG A 150 -2.48 -7.68 -0.21
CA ARG A 150 -1.80 -7.03 -1.34
C ARG A 150 -0.89 -5.91 -0.87
N ALA A 151 0.13 -5.61 -1.69
CA ALA A 151 1.06 -4.51 -1.44
C ALA A 151 1.59 -3.94 -2.75
N ALA A 152 1.98 -2.65 -2.75
CA ALA A 152 2.79 -2.04 -3.79
C ALA A 152 4.21 -1.83 -3.24
N LEU A 153 5.17 -2.61 -3.73
CA LEU A 153 6.55 -2.57 -3.23
C LEU A 153 7.42 -1.65 -4.06
N CYS A 154 8.32 -0.94 -3.40
CA CYS A 154 9.25 -0.04 -4.05
C CYS A 154 10.17 -0.79 -5.02
N ARG A 155 10.24 -0.32 -6.30
CA ARG A 155 11.11 -0.85 -7.33
C ARG A 155 12.19 0.14 -7.76
N CYS A 156 11.94 1.44 -7.58
CA CYS A 156 12.86 2.51 -7.99
C CYS A 156 14.01 2.77 -7.00
N GLY A 157 14.01 2.14 -5.84
CA GLY A 157 15.01 2.30 -4.79
C GLY A 157 14.87 3.58 -3.96
N ALA A 158 14.08 4.57 -4.38
CA ALA A 158 14.05 5.93 -3.78
C ALA A 158 12.91 6.15 -2.77
N SER A 159 12.05 5.15 -2.49
CA SER A 159 11.00 5.29 -1.50
C SER A 159 11.57 5.59 -0.12
N ALA A 160 10.96 6.55 0.59
CA ALA A 160 11.22 6.82 1.99
C ALA A 160 10.38 5.93 2.93
N ASN A 161 9.44 5.14 2.38
CA ASN A 161 8.54 4.24 3.12
C ASN A 161 8.80 2.77 2.74
N LYS A 162 10.06 2.34 2.70
CA LYS A 162 10.39 0.95 2.34
C LYS A 162 9.82 -0.05 3.36
N PRO A 163 9.35 -1.21 2.89
CA PRO A 163 9.47 -1.74 1.52
C PRO A 163 8.42 -1.21 0.53
N PHE A 164 7.47 -0.39 0.99
CA PHE A 164 6.33 0.07 0.20
C PHE A 164 6.71 1.19 -0.79
N CYS A 165 5.91 1.34 -1.83
CA CYS A 165 6.00 2.44 -2.77
C CYS A 165 5.34 3.70 -2.17
N ASP A 166 6.03 4.84 -2.30
CA ASP A 166 5.54 6.17 -1.92
C ASP A 166 5.46 7.13 -3.12
N ASN A 167 5.42 6.60 -4.33
CA ASN A 167 5.42 7.35 -5.59
C ASN A 167 6.71 8.14 -5.90
N SER A 168 7.81 7.92 -5.20
CA SER A 168 9.10 8.56 -5.52
C SER A 168 9.57 8.27 -6.94
N HIS A 169 9.15 7.14 -7.55
CA HIS A 169 9.44 6.81 -8.95
C HIS A 169 8.89 7.85 -9.95
N LEU A 170 7.84 8.59 -9.60
CA LEU A 170 7.30 9.65 -10.46
C LEU A 170 8.21 10.88 -10.52
N ARG A 171 9.06 11.08 -9.51
CA ARG A 171 9.92 12.25 -9.35
C ARG A 171 11.39 12.01 -9.71
N ASN A 172 11.85 10.75 -9.62
CA ASN A 172 13.26 10.40 -9.85
C ASN A 172 13.59 9.93 -11.26
N GLY A 173 12.62 10.02 -12.18
CA GLY A 173 12.80 9.62 -13.58
C GLY A 173 12.92 8.11 -13.81
N PHE A 174 12.51 7.28 -12.85
CA PHE A 174 12.59 5.82 -12.97
C PHE A 174 11.88 5.31 -14.22
N ARG A 175 12.58 4.49 -15.01
CA ARG A 175 12.05 3.84 -16.21
C ARG A 175 12.37 2.36 -16.16
N ALA A 176 11.33 1.54 -16.35
CA ALA A 176 11.48 0.09 -16.43
C ALA A 176 10.27 -0.53 -17.16
N SER A 177 10.49 -1.65 -17.84
CA SER A 177 9.43 -2.43 -18.46
C SER A 177 8.45 -2.98 -17.41
N GLY A 178 7.27 -3.35 -17.84
CA GLY A 178 6.23 -3.92 -16.99
C GLY A 178 4.86 -3.75 -17.62
N GLU A 179 3.84 -4.27 -16.94
CA GLU A 179 2.46 -4.13 -17.37
C GLU A 179 1.98 -2.68 -17.32
N VAL A 180 1.15 -2.31 -18.28
CA VAL A 180 0.44 -1.04 -18.27
C VAL A 180 -0.81 -1.25 -17.43
N PHE A 181 -0.90 -0.54 -16.32
CA PHE A 181 -2.15 -0.49 -15.57
C PHE A 181 -3.13 0.38 -16.36
N HIS A 182 -4.08 -0.25 -17.03
CA HIS A 182 -5.18 0.47 -17.65
C HIS A 182 -6.11 0.97 -16.56
N ILE A 183 -5.91 2.22 -16.17
CA ILE A 183 -6.91 2.94 -15.39
C ILE A 183 -7.95 3.36 -16.41
N GLU A 184 -9.13 2.75 -16.39
CA GLU A 184 -10.28 3.32 -17.06
C GLU A 184 -10.56 4.66 -16.40
N LEU A 185 -10.13 5.73 -17.05
CA LEU A 185 -10.43 7.10 -16.65
C LEU A 185 -11.90 7.38 -16.95
N SER A 186 -12.80 6.86 -16.14
CA SER A 186 -14.14 7.43 -16.10
C SER A 186 -13.99 8.88 -15.64
N PRO A 187 -14.58 9.85 -16.35
CA PRO A 187 -14.48 11.25 -15.97
C PRO A 187 -15.00 11.39 -14.54
N VAL A 188 -14.16 11.93 -13.66
CA VAL A 188 -14.60 12.36 -12.33
C VAL A 188 -15.71 13.39 -12.59
N ARG A 189 -16.95 13.07 -12.23
CA ARG A 189 -18.00 14.06 -12.20
C ARG A 189 -17.57 15.09 -11.14
N ARG A 190 -17.04 16.22 -11.60
CA ARG A 190 -16.96 17.41 -10.76
C ARG A 190 -18.40 17.77 -10.41
N ALA A 191 -18.68 17.93 -9.13
CA ALA A 191 -19.88 18.66 -8.73
C ALA A 191 -19.86 20.00 -9.46
N PRO A 192 -21.02 20.52 -9.94
CA PRO A 192 -21.06 21.80 -10.61
C PRO A 192 -20.43 22.85 -9.69
N ASP A 193 -19.57 23.68 -10.25
CA ASP A 193 -18.72 24.68 -9.62
C ASP A 193 -19.34 25.33 -8.38
N GLU A 194 -18.95 24.84 -7.21
CA GLU A 194 -19.09 25.60 -5.98
C GLU A 194 -17.90 26.58 -5.95
N PRO A 195 -18.12 27.89 -5.93
CA PRO A 195 -17.04 28.87 -5.90
C PRO A 195 -16.19 28.61 -4.66
N LEU A 196 -14.87 28.53 -4.86
CA LEU A 196 -13.89 28.49 -3.77
C LEU A 196 -14.19 29.67 -2.84
N ALA A 197 -14.72 29.40 -1.65
CA ALA A 197 -14.82 30.40 -0.62
C ALA A 197 -13.41 30.88 -0.32
N ASN A 198 -13.13 32.11 -0.68
CA ASN A 198 -11.90 32.79 -0.32
C ASN A 198 -11.75 32.69 1.20
N SER A 199 -10.78 31.92 1.65
CA SER A 199 -10.33 31.97 3.02
C SER A 199 -9.64 33.32 3.21
N GLU A 200 -10.41 34.29 3.65
CA GLU A 200 -9.84 35.52 4.23
C GLU A 200 -8.99 35.09 5.43
N ASP A 201 -7.71 35.36 5.35
CA ASP A 201 -6.75 35.21 6.44
C ASP A 201 -7.15 36.18 7.56
N PRO A 202 -7.52 35.72 8.79
CA PRO A 202 -7.93 36.64 9.85
C PRO A 202 -6.72 37.29 10.55
N ARG A 203 -5.57 37.43 9.90
CA ARG A 203 -4.41 38.14 10.43
C ARG A 203 -4.09 39.35 9.59
N GLY A 204 -5.03 40.30 9.58
CA GLY A 204 -4.73 41.69 9.31
C GLY A 204 -4.19 42.35 10.56
N VAL A 205 -2.92 42.71 10.58
CA VAL A 205 -2.30 43.97 11.03
C VAL A 205 -0.85 43.95 10.54
#